data_ce6bef0bb2c199183ab58dcea78a346e
#
_entry.id   ce6bef0bb2c199183ab58dcea78a346e
#
_cell.length_a   1.000
_cell.length_b   1.000
_cell.length_c   1.000
_cell.angle_alpha   90.00
_cell.angle_beta   90.00
_cell.angle_gamma   90.00
#
_symmetry.space_group_name_H-M   'P 1'
#
loop_
_entity.id
_entity.type
_entity.pdbx_description
1 polymer ?
#
loop_
_entity_poly.entity_id
_entity_poly.type
_entity_poly.pdbx_seq_one_letter_code
_entity_poly.pdbx_strand_id
1 'polypeptide(L)'
;MVLNLGTGVCVTPVCALKLDKNSRRKGALLTTSGIVLISPDSLILRIVDADHFTLMFCRCGLACITLVLMSTLLDRTNGFKRLYKMRWVEWFVAVMFAITGISFIFAVMTTTVANTFVICSVGPLLGALLSRVLLREAIAKRIWIAASVVFVGLVVIFFDSLATGGWAGDCAALVAAFATSINFVVIRKYREINMFPALAWSYALVALVALPNAQPASLTLNDWALMLLLGLFIVPISQAMMTLGPRYLPAPEVSLIQRLEALLAPLLVWLIIGEVPSVATLQGGCLILITLIIVAILAINEETKWRRSLR
;
A
#
# COMPACT_ATOMS: atom_id res chain seq x y z
N MET A 1 -36.34 22.87 -12.12
CA MET A 1 -36.12 22.99 -13.58
C MET A 1 -35.04 21.98 -13.93
N VAL A 2 -35.43 20.84 -14.46
CA VAL A 2 -34.56 19.67 -14.73
C VAL A 2 -34.11 19.80 -16.17
N LEU A 3 -32.83 20.04 -16.41
CA LEU A 3 -32.22 19.96 -17.76
C LEU A 3 -31.77 18.52 -17.96
N ASN A 4 -32.54 17.83 -18.78
CA ASN A 4 -32.28 16.48 -19.27
C ASN A 4 -31.30 16.57 -20.43
N LEU A 5 -29.99 16.31 -20.18
CA LEU A 5 -29.00 16.10 -21.23
C LEU A 5 -28.63 14.63 -21.23
N GLY A 6 -29.18 13.95 -22.28
CA GLY A 6 -29.08 12.52 -22.51
C GLY A 6 -27.65 12.03 -22.79
N THR A 7 -26.91 11.74 -21.76
CA THR A 7 -25.78 10.78 -21.77
C THR A 7 -25.76 10.13 -20.39
N GLY A 8 -26.16 8.86 -20.35
CA GLY A 8 -26.40 8.09 -19.12
C GLY A 8 -25.12 7.79 -18.31
N VAL A 9 -24.47 8.80 -17.78
CA VAL A 9 -23.52 8.69 -16.68
C VAL A 9 -24.11 9.48 -15.53
N CYS A 10 -24.83 8.77 -14.66
CA CYS A 10 -25.27 9.31 -13.38
C CYS A 10 -24.03 9.57 -12.53
N VAL A 11 -23.44 10.75 -12.67
CA VAL A 11 -22.48 11.30 -11.69
C VAL A 11 -23.34 11.71 -10.50
N THR A 12 -23.70 10.74 -9.65
CA THR A 12 -24.23 11.06 -8.34
C THR A 12 -23.12 11.85 -7.62
N PRO A 13 -23.38 13.10 -7.22
CA PRO A 13 -22.44 13.81 -6.37
C PRO A 13 -22.21 12.88 -5.17
N VAL A 14 -20.94 12.54 -4.92
CA VAL A 14 -20.52 11.88 -3.71
C VAL A 14 -21.22 12.65 -2.59
N CYS A 15 -22.17 11.98 -1.93
CA CYS A 15 -22.90 12.51 -0.83
C CYS A 15 -21.84 13.09 0.12
N ALA A 16 -21.72 14.41 0.15
CA ALA A 16 -20.82 15.11 1.03
C ALA A 16 -21.36 14.86 2.44
N LEU A 17 -21.09 13.67 2.99
CA LEU A 17 -21.21 13.43 4.39
C LEU A 17 -20.47 14.59 5.04
N LYS A 18 -21.24 15.47 5.72
CA LYS A 18 -20.71 16.38 6.71
C LYS A 18 -20.02 15.49 7.74
N LEU A 19 -18.78 15.05 7.42
CA LEU A 19 -17.98 14.30 8.37
C LEU A 19 -17.78 15.24 9.55
N ASP A 20 -18.43 14.92 10.63
CA ASP A 20 -18.26 15.60 11.91
C ASP A 20 -16.76 15.62 12.24
N LYS A 21 -16.30 16.70 12.86
CA LYS A 21 -14.88 16.89 13.24
C LYS A 21 -14.35 15.68 14.02
N ASN A 22 -15.20 15.06 14.84
CA ASN A 22 -14.87 13.84 15.58
C ASN A 22 -14.66 12.62 14.65
N SER A 23 -15.44 12.46 13.60
CA SER A 23 -15.29 11.37 12.62
C SER A 23 -13.99 11.50 11.83
N ARG A 24 -13.62 12.72 11.40
CA ARG A 24 -12.32 12.96 10.73
C ARG A 24 -11.15 12.68 11.65
N ARG A 25 -11.22 13.09 12.93
CA ARG A 25 -10.19 12.80 13.92
C ARG A 25 -10.04 11.29 14.15
N LYS A 26 -11.15 10.54 14.25
CA LYS A 26 -11.12 9.07 14.33
C LYS A 26 -10.45 8.43 13.11
N GLY A 27 -10.78 8.86 11.90
CA GLY A 27 -10.14 8.38 10.68
C GLY A 27 -8.65 8.64 10.63
N ALA A 28 -8.21 9.86 11.01
CA ALA A 28 -6.80 10.21 11.06
C ALA A 28 -6.05 9.36 12.09
N LEU A 29 -6.60 9.20 13.29
CA LEU A 29 -6.01 8.36 14.35
C LEU A 29 -5.89 6.90 13.89
N LEU A 30 -6.96 6.31 13.32
CA LEU A 30 -6.93 4.94 12.82
C LEU A 30 -5.87 4.75 11.75
N THR A 31 -5.82 5.62 10.73
CA THR A 31 -4.85 5.49 9.66
C THR A 31 -3.41 5.66 10.18
N THR A 32 -3.16 6.68 11.01
CA THR A 32 -1.82 6.91 11.57
C THR A 32 -1.38 5.79 12.49
N SER A 33 -2.26 5.29 13.37
CA SER A 33 -1.94 4.16 14.25
C SER A 33 -1.67 2.89 13.44
N GLY A 34 -2.41 2.63 12.36
CA GLY A 34 -2.15 1.51 11.45
C GLY A 34 -0.77 1.59 10.80
N ILE A 35 -0.35 2.79 10.39
CA ILE A 35 0.96 3.01 9.77
C ILE A 35 2.10 2.88 10.79
N VAL A 36 1.95 3.46 11.97
CA VAL A 36 2.94 3.31 13.04
C VAL A 36 3.08 1.83 13.43
N LEU A 37 1.95 1.10 13.47
CA LEU A 37 1.97 -0.33 13.79
C LEU A 37 2.63 -1.18 12.71
N ILE A 38 2.48 -0.86 11.40
CA ILE A 38 3.11 -1.62 10.32
C ILE A 38 4.58 -1.23 10.11
N SER A 39 5.01 -0.06 10.55
CA SER A 39 6.39 0.44 10.31
C SER A 39 7.50 -0.54 10.74
N PRO A 40 7.39 -1.37 11.80
CA PRO A 40 8.38 -2.38 12.15
C PRO A 40 8.42 -3.60 11.21
N ASP A 41 7.49 -3.75 10.27
CA ASP A 41 7.40 -4.91 9.38
C ASP A 41 8.73 -5.16 8.63
N SER A 42 9.27 -4.15 7.95
CA SER A 42 10.52 -4.25 7.22
C SER A 42 11.74 -4.46 8.13
N LEU A 43 11.71 -3.90 9.34
CA LEU A 43 12.75 -4.12 10.34
C LEU A 43 12.77 -5.59 10.79
N ILE A 44 11.62 -6.16 11.11
CA ILE A 44 11.50 -7.57 11.51
C ILE A 44 11.96 -8.49 10.38
N LEU A 45 11.56 -8.20 9.13
CA LEU A 45 12.02 -8.95 7.96
C LEU A 45 13.55 -8.93 7.79
N ARG A 46 14.22 -7.86 8.21
CA ARG A 46 15.69 -7.72 8.17
C ARG A 46 16.41 -8.38 9.34
N ILE A 47 15.76 -8.47 10.50
CA ILE A 47 16.36 -9.07 11.71
C ILE A 47 16.31 -10.59 11.63
N VAL A 48 15.24 -11.16 11.07
CA VAL A 48 15.07 -12.62 10.98
C VAL A 48 16.02 -13.18 9.94
N ASP A 49 16.89 -14.09 10.38
CA ASP A 49 17.87 -14.76 9.53
C ASP A 49 17.24 -15.94 8.80
N ALA A 50 16.51 -15.64 7.72
CA ALA A 50 15.84 -16.63 6.90
C ALA A 50 15.80 -16.19 5.43
N ASP A 51 15.63 -17.18 4.56
CA ASP A 51 15.48 -16.95 3.13
C ASP A 51 14.13 -16.26 2.78
N HIS A 52 14.07 -15.64 1.63
CA HIS A 52 12.89 -14.90 1.15
C HIS A 52 11.61 -15.73 1.18
N PHE A 53 11.69 -17.01 0.80
CA PHE A 53 10.52 -17.89 0.72
C PHE A 53 10.00 -18.27 2.10
N THR A 54 10.90 -18.48 3.07
CA THR A 54 10.52 -18.77 4.47
C THR A 54 9.84 -17.55 5.10
N LEU A 55 10.39 -16.34 4.89
CA LEU A 55 9.77 -15.09 5.36
C LEU A 55 8.40 -14.86 4.72
N MET A 56 8.28 -15.03 3.39
CA MET A 56 7.00 -14.91 2.68
C MET A 56 5.97 -15.89 3.22
N PHE A 57 6.36 -17.17 3.39
CA PHE A 57 5.47 -18.23 3.87
C PHE A 57 4.98 -17.95 5.29
N CYS A 58 5.89 -17.72 6.23
CA CYS A 58 5.53 -17.50 7.63
C CYS A 58 4.70 -16.22 7.81
N ARG A 59 5.17 -15.08 7.29
CA ARG A 59 4.47 -13.80 7.42
C ARG A 59 3.08 -13.84 6.79
N CYS A 60 3.00 -14.28 5.53
CA CYS A 60 1.73 -14.25 4.82
C CYS A 60 0.80 -15.39 5.22
N GLY A 61 1.32 -16.57 5.53
CA GLY A 61 0.52 -17.69 6.03
C GLY A 61 -0.18 -17.34 7.35
N LEU A 62 0.56 -16.81 8.31
CA LEU A 62 0.02 -16.37 9.61
C LEU A 62 -0.98 -15.22 9.44
N ALA A 63 -0.66 -14.22 8.62
CA ALA A 63 -1.58 -13.11 8.33
C ALA A 63 -2.88 -13.58 7.65
N CYS A 64 -2.79 -14.55 6.75
CA CYS A 64 -3.97 -15.16 6.13
C CYS A 64 -4.88 -15.80 7.18
N ILE A 65 -4.33 -16.60 8.09
CA ILE A 65 -5.09 -17.27 9.16
C ILE A 65 -5.84 -16.21 10.00
N THR A 66 -5.16 -15.15 10.41
CA THR A 66 -5.77 -14.09 11.23
C THR A 66 -6.85 -13.33 10.46
N LEU A 67 -6.62 -13.00 9.19
CA LEU A 67 -7.60 -12.29 8.35
C LEU A 67 -8.84 -13.14 8.08
N VAL A 68 -8.68 -14.45 7.84
CA VAL A 68 -9.80 -15.38 7.71
C VAL A 68 -10.58 -15.45 9.03
N LEU A 69 -9.89 -15.57 10.17
CA LEU A 69 -10.53 -15.58 11.49
C LEU A 69 -11.27 -14.26 11.74
N MET A 70 -10.67 -13.11 11.49
CA MET A 70 -11.33 -11.80 11.61
C MET A 70 -12.56 -11.69 10.71
N SER A 71 -12.50 -12.19 9.46
CA SER A 71 -13.64 -12.14 8.55
C SER A 71 -14.82 -12.97 9.04
N THR A 72 -14.54 -14.13 9.64
CA THR A 72 -15.59 -15.02 10.19
C THR A 72 -16.17 -14.50 11.49
N LEU A 73 -15.36 -13.84 12.34
CA LEU A 73 -15.83 -13.25 13.59
C LEU A 73 -16.67 -11.99 13.39
N LEU A 74 -16.30 -11.14 12.40
CA LEU A 74 -17.01 -9.91 12.10
C LEU A 74 -18.33 -10.15 11.36
N ASP A 75 -18.40 -11.17 10.52
CA ASP A 75 -19.61 -11.53 9.76
C ASP A 75 -20.01 -12.99 10.08
N ARG A 76 -20.58 -13.16 11.28
CA ARG A 76 -20.93 -14.48 11.86
C ARG A 76 -21.77 -15.38 10.96
N THR A 77 -22.56 -14.80 10.04
CA THR A 77 -23.53 -15.57 9.24
C THR A 77 -23.00 -15.92 7.84
N ASN A 78 -22.15 -15.08 7.24
CA ASN A 78 -21.74 -15.21 5.85
C ASN A 78 -20.23 -15.06 5.60
N GLY A 79 -19.43 -14.77 6.61
CA GLY A 79 -18.00 -14.48 6.45
C GLY A 79 -17.25 -15.57 5.68
N PHE A 80 -17.45 -16.85 6.08
CA PHE A 80 -16.81 -17.98 5.42
C PHE A 80 -17.35 -18.23 3.99
N LYS A 81 -18.68 -18.12 3.81
CA LYS A 81 -19.31 -18.30 2.47
C LYS A 81 -18.83 -17.23 1.48
N ARG A 82 -18.52 -16.05 1.95
CA ARG A 82 -18.06 -14.93 1.12
C ARG A 82 -16.64 -15.13 0.60
N LEU A 83 -15.77 -15.83 1.35
CA LEU A 83 -14.43 -16.22 0.92
C LEU A 83 -14.46 -17.16 -0.31
N TYR A 84 -15.50 -17.97 -0.48
CA TYR A 84 -15.64 -18.89 -1.62
C TYR A 84 -16.42 -18.31 -2.80
N LYS A 85 -17.31 -17.32 -2.55
CA LYS A 85 -18.13 -16.71 -3.62
C LYS A 85 -17.50 -15.41 -4.12
N MET A 86 -16.25 -15.46 -4.52
CA MET A 86 -15.55 -14.30 -5.07
C MET A 86 -15.91 -14.09 -6.54
N ARG A 87 -16.07 -12.82 -6.92
CA ARG A 87 -16.22 -12.39 -8.31
C ARG A 87 -14.83 -12.36 -8.97
N TRP A 88 -14.76 -12.43 -10.30
CA TRP A 88 -13.50 -12.38 -11.03
C TRP A 88 -12.65 -11.13 -10.69
N VAL A 89 -13.31 -9.99 -10.40
CA VAL A 89 -12.64 -8.74 -9.99
C VAL A 89 -11.92 -8.91 -8.66
N GLU A 90 -12.51 -9.60 -7.68
CA GLU A 90 -11.90 -9.87 -6.38
C GLU A 90 -10.69 -10.78 -6.54
N TRP A 91 -10.76 -11.79 -7.41
CA TRP A 91 -9.63 -12.64 -7.76
C TRP A 91 -8.51 -11.86 -8.43
N PHE A 92 -8.83 -10.97 -9.38
CA PHE A 92 -7.86 -10.10 -10.02
C PHE A 92 -7.13 -9.23 -8.98
N VAL A 93 -7.89 -8.61 -8.06
CA VAL A 93 -7.32 -7.79 -6.96
C VAL A 93 -6.47 -8.65 -6.03
N ALA A 94 -6.89 -9.89 -5.70
CA ALA A 94 -6.11 -10.81 -4.88
C ALA A 94 -4.76 -11.16 -5.53
N VAL A 95 -4.74 -11.46 -6.82
CA VAL A 95 -3.51 -11.73 -7.57
C VAL A 95 -2.59 -10.51 -7.61
N MET A 96 -3.13 -9.32 -7.87
CA MET A 96 -2.34 -8.09 -7.88
C MET A 96 -1.76 -7.76 -6.50
N PHE A 97 -2.52 -7.98 -5.42
CA PHE A 97 -1.97 -7.85 -4.05
C PHE A 97 -0.92 -8.92 -3.74
N ALA A 98 -1.09 -10.15 -4.25
CA ALA A 98 -0.07 -11.18 -4.09
C ALA A 98 1.24 -10.80 -4.81
N ILE A 99 1.16 -10.29 -6.05
CA ILE A 99 2.31 -9.76 -6.78
C ILE A 99 2.98 -8.63 -5.98
N THR A 100 2.17 -7.70 -5.43
CA THR A 100 2.68 -6.62 -4.56
C THR A 100 3.44 -7.19 -3.37
N GLY A 101 2.86 -8.17 -2.66
CA GLY A 101 3.46 -8.76 -1.46
C GLY A 101 4.76 -9.51 -1.76
N ILE A 102 4.79 -10.33 -2.80
CA ILE A 102 6.00 -11.06 -3.24
C ILE A 102 7.10 -10.07 -3.63
N SER A 103 6.77 -9.11 -4.48
CA SER A 103 7.73 -8.11 -4.97
C SER A 103 8.24 -7.21 -3.86
N PHE A 104 7.38 -6.82 -2.90
CA PHE A 104 7.76 -6.00 -1.75
C PHE A 104 8.74 -6.74 -0.82
N ILE A 105 8.45 -7.98 -0.44
CA ILE A 105 9.33 -8.75 0.44
C ILE A 105 10.66 -9.02 -0.27
N PHE A 106 10.63 -9.38 -1.55
CA PHE A 106 11.84 -9.55 -2.34
C PHE A 106 12.67 -8.24 -2.41
N ALA A 107 12.02 -7.10 -2.63
CA ALA A 107 12.69 -5.79 -2.65
C ALA A 107 13.34 -5.48 -1.31
N VAL A 108 12.59 -5.59 -0.20
CA VAL A 108 13.12 -5.36 1.15
C VAL A 108 14.34 -6.22 1.43
N MET A 109 14.41 -7.44 0.92
CA MET A 109 15.52 -8.37 1.17
C MET A 109 16.72 -8.17 0.25
N THR A 110 16.55 -7.56 -0.94
CA THR A 110 17.61 -7.49 -1.98
C THR A 110 18.12 -6.08 -2.25
N THR A 111 17.38 -5.03 -1.84
CA THR A 111 17.86 -3.64 -1.88
C THR A 111 17.72 -3.00 -0.49
N THR A 112 18.07 -1.73 -0.33
CA THR A 112 17.88 -1.05 0.96
C THR A 112 16.40 -0.81 1.26
N VAL A 113 16.04 -0.83 2.55
CA VAL A 113 14.67 -0.54 2.96
C VAL A 113 14.25 0.86 2.51
N ALA A 114 15.18 1.83 2.56
CA ALA A 114 14.93 3.18 2.08
C ALA A 114 14.58 3.22 0.59
N ASN A 115 15.34 2.54 -0.28
CA ASN A 115 15.05 2.45 -1.71
C ASN A 115 13.66 1.84 -1.94
N THR A 116 13.37 0.73 -1.27
CA THR A 116 12.08 0.03 -1.39
C THR A 116 10.92 0.97 -1.10
N PHE A 117 10.93 1.67 0.04
CA PHE A 117 9.82 2.54 0.42
C PHE A 117 9.73 3.81 -0.42
N VAL A 118 10.85 4.40 -0.82
CA VAL A 118 10.85 5.56 -1.72
C VAL A 118 10.27 5.20 -3.08
N ILE A 119 10.68 4.07 -3.68
CA ILE A 119 10.15 3.60 -4.96
C ILE A 119 8.67 3.25 -4.83
N CYS A 120 8.26 2.50 -3.80
CA CYS A 120 6.85 2.18 -3.56
C CYS A 120 6.00 3.44 -3.34
N SER A 121 6.59 4.52 -2.81
CA SER A 121 5.87 5.79 -2.60
C SER A 121 5.38 6.45 -3.89
N VAL A 122 5.89 6.06 -5.04
CA VAL A 122 5.44 6.54 -6.36
C VAL A 122 4.06 6.00 -6.75
N GLY A 123 3.58 4.95 -6.08
CA GLY A 123 2.31 4.26 -6.37
C GLY A 123 1.11 5.17 -6.68
N PRO A 124 0.75 6.17 -5.87
CA PRO A 124 -0.38 7.07 -6.16
C PRO A 124 -0.21 7.90 -7.43
N LEU A 125 1.02 8.28 -7.79
CA LEU A 125 1.26 8.97 -9.04
C LEU A 125 1.03 8.03 -10.23
N LEU A 126 1.55 6.80 -10.15
CA LEU A 126 1.27 5.74 -11.13
C LEU A 126 -0.24 5.45 -11.21
N GLY A 127 -0.93 5.41 -10.07
CA GLY A 127 -2.38 5.24 -9.99
C GLY A 127 -3.13 6.36 -10.71
N ALA A 128 -2.69 7.61 -10.57
CA ALA A 128 -3.27 8.74 -11.30
C ALA A 128 -3.06 8.60 -12.82
N LEU A 129 -1.87 8.21 -13.26
CA LEU A 129 -1.57 7.97 -14.67
C LEU A 129 -2.38 6.80 -15.24
N LEU A 130 -2.48 5.70 -14.49
CA LEU A 130 -3.28 4.53 -14.86
C LEU A 130 -4.79 4.86 -14.92
N SER A 131 -5.30 5.73 -14.05
CA SER A 131 -6.70 6.17 -14.09
C SER A 131 -7.05 6.85 -15.41
N ARG A 132 -6.11 7.57 -16.04
CA ARG A 132 -6.32 8.13 -17.38
C ARG A 132 -6.54 7.04 -18.42
N VAL A 133 -5.74 5.99 -18.37
CA VAL A 133 -5.79 4.91 -19.38
C VAL A 133 -6.99 4.00 -19.13
N LEU A 134 -7.21 3.59 -17.88
CA LEU A 134 -8.24 2.60 -17.52
C LEU A 134 -9.63 3.20 -17.32
N LEU A 135 -9.71 4.43 -16.80
CA LEU A 135 -10.98 5.11 -16.51
C LEU A 135 -11.24 6.28 -17.45
N ARG A 136 -10.31 6.61 -18.35
CA ARG A 136 -10.37 7.75 -19.28
C ARG A 136 -10.58 9.10 -18.57
N GLU A 137 -10.09 9.23 -17.34
CA GLU A 137 -10.17 10.48 -16.59
C GLU A 137 -9.16 11.50 -17.09
N ALA A 138 -9.53 12.78 -17.09
CA ALA A 138 -8.60 13.86 -17.43
C ALA A 138 -7.59 14.06 -16.29
N ILE A 139 -6.30 14.10 -16.63
CA ILE A 139 -5.22 14.33 -15.66
C ILE A 139 -4.81 15.80 -15.73
N ALA A 140 -4.70 16.44 -14.56
CA ALA A 140 -4.18 17.79 -14.45
C ALA A 140 -2.72 17.87 -14.91
N LYS A 141 -2.32 18.96 -15.59
CA LYS A 141 -0.94 19.18 -16.07
C LYS A 141 0.11 19.03 -14.98
N ARG A 142 -0.23 19.39 -13.74
CA ARG A 142 0.66 19.25 -12.56
C ARG A 142 1.09 17.81 -12.30
N ILE A 143 0.23 16.81 -12.58
CA ILE A 143 0.57 15.39 -12.39
C ILE A 143 1.63 14.95 -13.41
N TRP A 144 1.58 15.46 -14.63
CA TRP A 144 2.62 15.19 -15.63
C TRP A 144 3.97 15.79 -15.22
N ILE A 145 3.98 17.03 -14.71
CA ILE A 145 5.19 17.67 -14.18
C ILE A 145 5.74 16.83 -12.99
N ALA A 146 4.88 16.46 -12.06
CA ALA A 146 5.26 15.60 -10.93
C ALA A 146 5.83 14.25 -11.40
N ALA A 147 5.23 13.62 -12.41
CA ALA A 147 5.73 12.37 -12.98
C ALA A 147 7.14 12.52 -13.56
N SER A 148 7.41 13.63 -14.27
CA SER A 148 8.75 13.90 -14.80
C SER A 148 9.79 14.09 -13.70
N VAL A 149 9.46 14.83 -12.64
CA VAL A 149 10.36 15.06 -11.49
C VAL A 149 10.62 13.75 -10.74
N VAL A 150 9.58 12.98 -10.49
CA VAL A 150 9.68 11.66 -9.82
C VAL A 150 10.51 10.69 -10.67
N PHE A 151 10.35 10.71 -11.99
CA PHE A 151 11.17 9.88 -12.88
C PHE A 151 12.66 10.20 -12.75
N VAL A 152 13.04 11.48 -12.66
CA VAL A 152 14.43 11.89 -12.41
C VAL A 152 14.92 11.33 -11.06
N GLY A 153 14.13 11.42 -10.00
CA GLY A 153 14.47 10.86 -8.69
C GLY A 153 14.67 9.33 -8.73
N LEU A 154 13.82 8.61 -9.45
CA LEU A 154 13.98 7.17 -9.66
C LEU A 154 15.26 6.85 -10.42
N VAL A 155 15.57 7.59 -11.48
CA VAL A 155 16.79 7.40 -12.27
C VAL A 155 18.03 7.55 -11.40
N VAL A 156 18.08 8.55 -10.51
CA VAL A 156 19.20 8.74 -9.55
C VAL A 156 19.38 7.53 -8.66
N ILE A 157 18.30 6.99 -8.08
CA ILE A 157 18.33 5.82 -7.21
C ILE A 157 18.79 4.58 -7.99
N PHE A 158 18.22 4.33 -9.17
CA PHE A 158 18.58 3.16 -9.98
C PHE A 158 20.03 3.16 -10.44
N PHE A 159 20.60 4.31 -10.81
CA PHE A 159 22.02 4.39 -11.16
C PHE A 159 22.95 4.02 -10.01
N ASP A 160 22.63 4.45 -8.80
CA ASP A 160 23.36 4.07 -7.59
C ASP A 160 23.24 2.57 -7.30
N SER A 161 22.03 2.04 -7.42
CA SER A 161 21.75 0.61 -7.22
C SER A 161 22.38 -0.30 -8.26
N LEU A 162 22.57 0.16 -9.49
CA LEU A 162 23.34 -0.56 -10.51
C LEU A 162 24.81 -0.72 -10.10
N ALA A 163 25.39 0.31 -9.49
CA ALA A 163 26.76 0.27 -9.01
C ALA A 163 26.94 -0.61 -7.76
N THR A 164 25.91 -0.67 -6.90
CA THR A 164 25.95 -1.42 -5.61
C THR A 164 25.35 -2.83 -5.71
N GLY A 165 24.75 -3.20 -6.82
CA GLY A 165 24.16 -4.55 -7.04
C GLY A 165 22.70 -4.68 -6.58
N GLY A 166 22.06 -3.63 -6.04
CA GLY A 166 20.68 -3.64 -5.51
C GLY A 166 19.56 -3.50 -6.56
N TRP A 167 19.91 -3.35 -7.84
CA TRP A 167 18.97 -3.04 -8.92
C TRP A 167 17.80 -4.02 -9.05
N ALA A 168 18.02 -5.32 -8.77
CA ALA A 168 16.95 -6.32 -8.83
C ALA A 168 15.86 -6.06 -7.79
N GLY A 169 16.25 -5.63 -6.58
CA GLY A 169 15.33 -5.22 -5.54
C GLY A 169 14.57 -3.94 -5.90
N ASP A 170 15.24 -2.96 -6.49
CA ASP A 170 14.60 -1.73 -6.95
C ASP A 170 13.59 -1.99 -8.07
N CYS A 171 13.90 -2.90 -9.01
CA CYS A 171 12.93 -3.36 -10.01
C CYS A 171 11.72 -4.03 -9.36
N ALA A 172 11.94 -4.87 -8.34
CA ALA A 172 10.85 -5.51 -7.61
C ALA A 172 10.00 -4.47 -6.85
N ALA A 173 10.61 -3.46 -6.24
CA ALA A 173 9.89 -2.34 -5.62
C ALA A 173 9.02 -1.58 -6.63
N LEU A 174 9.53 -1.38 -7.86
CA LEU A 174 8.76 -0.75 -8.93
C LEU A 174 7.57 -1.62 -9.38
N VAL A 175 7.75 -2.95 -9.49
CA VAL A 175 6.67 -3.90 -9.76
C VAL A 175 5.62 -3.85 -8.66
N ALA A 176 6.02 -3.80 -7.39
CA ALA A 176 5.12 -3.65 -6.25
C ALA A 176 4.32 -2.35 -6.32
N ALA A 177 4.98 -1.22 -6.63
CA ALA A 177 4.33 0.08 -6.80
C ALA A 177 3.30 0.07 -7.94
N PHE A 178 3.64 -0.57 -9.06
CA PHE A 178 2.75 -0.66 -10.22
C PHE A 178 1.54 -1.56 -9.94
N ALA A 179 1.75 -2.74 -9.36
CA ALA A 179 0.67 -3.67 -8.99
C ALA A 179 -0.29 -3.05 -7.96
N THR A 180 0.25 -2.36 -6.94
CA THR A 180 -0.54 -1.61 -5.96
C THR A 180 -1.35 -0.51 -6.63
N SER A 181 -0.76 0.20 -7.60
CA SER A 181 -1.44 1.27 -8.34
C SER A 181 -2.62 0.75 -9.15
N ILE A 182 -2.46 -0.39 -9.82
CA ILE A 182 -3.56 -1.08 -10.52
C ILE A 182 -4.67 -1.44 -9.53
N ASN A 183 -4.32 -2.01 -8.36
CA ASN A 183 -5.29 -2.34 -7.33
C ASN A 183 -6.10 -1.13 -6.89
N PHE A 184 -5.47 0.01 -6.61
CA PHE A 184 -6.19 1.22 -6.21
C PHE A 184 -7.16 1.70 -7.29
N VAL A 185 -6.78 1.64 -8.57
CA VAL A 185 -7.65 2.02 -9.69
C VAL A 185 -8.84 1.06 -9.82
N VAL A 186 -8.60 -0.27 -9.70
CA VAL A 186 -9.64 -1.29 -9.79
C VAL A 186 -10.60 -1.21 -8.59
N ILE A 187 -10.07 -1.09 -7.37
CA ILE A 187 -10.87 -0.95 -6.14
C ILE A 187 -11.73 0.33 -6.21
N ARG A 188 -11.18 1.43 -6.73
CA ARG A 188 -11.93 2.68 -6.95
C ARG A 188 -13.05 2.50 -7.97
N LYS A 189 -12.82 1.76 -9.05
CA LYS A 189 -13.82 1.46 -10.08
C LYS A 189 -14.95 0.61 -9.52
N TYR A 190 -14.65 -0.35 -8.65
CA TYR A 190 -15.58 -1.32 -8.08
C TYR A 190 -15.79 -1.10 -6.57
N ARG A 191 -15.89 0.15 -6.13
CA ARG A 191 -15.99 0.56 -4.71
C ARG A 191 -17.15 -0.05 -3.92
N GLU A 192 -18.16 -0.59 -4.61
CA GLU A 192 -19.32 -1.25 -3.98
C GLU A 192 -19.00 -2.69 -3.54
N ILE A 193 -17.91 -3.26 -4.07
CA ILE A 193 -17.48 -4.62 -3.72
C ILE A 193 -16.60 -4.55 -2.48
N ASN A 194 -16.89 -5.42 -1.51
CA ASN A 194 -16.01 -5.55 -0.35
C ASN A 194 -14.78 -6.38 -0.73
N MET A 195 -13.63 -5.74 -0.82
CA MET A 195 -12.36 -6.36 -1.21
C MET A 195 -11.64 -7.09 -0.06
N PHE A 196 -12.25 -7.22 1.11
CA PHE A 196 -11.63 -7.91 2.25
C PHE A 196 -11.32 -9.39 1.97
N PRO A 197 -12.20 -10.17 1.30
CA PRO A 197 -11.87 -11.52 0.87
C PRO A 197 -10.67 -11.59 -0.07
N ALA A 198 -10.54 -10.62 -1.00
CA ALA A 198 -9.41 -10.55 -1.91
C ALA A 198 -8.08 -10.35 -1.16
N LEU A 199 -8.09 -9.56 -0.07
CA LEU A 199 -6.90 -9.37 0.76
C LEU A 199 -6.51 -10.68 1.47
N ALA A 200 -7.45 -11.42 2.06
CA ALA A 200 -7.17 -12.72 2.69
C ALA A 200 -6.59 -13.72 1.68
N TRP A 201 -7.17 -13.83 0.49
CA TRP A 201 -6.68 -14.70 -0.57
C TRP A 201 -5.32 -14.26 -1.12
N SER A 202 -5.02 -12.96 -1.16
CA SER A 202 -3.69 -12.50 -1.59
C SER A 202 -2.58 -13.02 -0.68
N TYR A 203 -2.79 -12.99 0.62
CA TYR A 203 -1.85 -13.57 1.59
C TYR A 203 -1.75 -15.09 1.47
N ALA A 204 -2.86 -15.78 1.21
CA ALA A 204 -2.85 -17.22 0.92
C ALA A 204 -2.05 -17.54 -0.34
N LEU A 205 -2.22 -16.77 -1.42
CA LEU A 205 -1.47 -16.94 -2.68
C LEU A 205 0.03 -16.74 -2.48
N VAL A 206 0.45 -15.71 -1.75
CA VAL A 206 1.87 -15.48 -1.44
C VAL A 206 2.44 -16.67 -0.66
N ALA A 207 1.75 -17.13 0.38
CA ALA A 207 2.18 -18.28 1.18
C ALA A 207 2.26 -19.55 0.33
N LEU A 208 1.29 -19.78 -0.57
CA LEU A 208 1.27 -20.93 -1.47
C LEU A 208 2.43 -20.91 -2.47
N VAL A 209 2.75 -19.75 -3.05
CA VAL A 209 3.89 -19.59 -3.97
C VAL A 209 5.21 -19.83 -3.24
N ALA A 210 5.31 -19.40 -2.00
CA ALA A 210 6.52 -19.58 -1.20
C ALA A 210 6.70 -21.00 -0.66
N LEU A 211 5.61 -21.75 -0.47
CA LEU A 211 5.59 -23.06 0.18
C LEU A 211 6.63 -24.08 -0.34
N PRO A 212 6.86 -24.24 -1.68
CA PRO A 212 7.77 -25.26 -2.18
C PRO A 212 9.23 -25.07 -1.74
N ASN A 213 9.64 -23.82 -1.49
CA ASN A 213 11.01 -23.46 -1.13
C ASN A 213 11.14 -22.98 0.33
N ALA A 214 10.03 -22.87 1.06
CA ALA A 214 10.04 -22.44 2.44
C ALA A 214 10.62 -23.53 3.35
N GLN A 215 11.47 -23.13 4.29
CA GLN A 215 12.08 -23.99 5.29
C GLN A 215 11.77 -23.49 6.71
N PRO A 216 10.51 -23.58 7.18
CA PRO A 216 10.14 -23.06 8.49
C PRO A 216 10.89 -23.71 9.66
N ALA A 217 11.39 -24.93 9.45
CA ALA A 217 12.19 -25.65 10.44
C ALA A 217 13.58 -25.03 10.69
N SER A 218 14.07 -24.18 9.80
CA SER A 218 15.35 -23.47 9.97
C SER A 218 15.27 -22.30 10.95
N LEU A 219 14.07 -21.81 11.24
CA LEU A 219 13.84 -20.67 12.13
C LEU A 219 14.16 -20.99 13.58
N THR A 220 14.89 -20.11 14.25
CA THR A 220 15.12 -20.19 15.68
C THR A 220 13.84 -19.86 16.48
N LEU A 221 13.83 -20.14 17.78
CA LEU A 221 12.69 -19.79 18.62
C LEU A 221 12.38 -18.29 18.63
N ASN A 222 13.45 -17.45 18.60
CA ASN A 222 13.31 -15.99 18.54
C ASN A 222 12.73 -15.53 17.20
N ASP A 223 13.15 -16.13 16.09
CA ASP A 223 12.62 -15.82 14.76
C ASP A 223 11.14 -16.17 14.66
N TRP A 224 10.76 -17.33 15.22
CA TRP A 224 9.35 -17.73 15.33
C TRP A 224 8.54 -16.72 16.13
N ALA A 225 9.05 -16.25 17.28
CA ALA A 225 8.35 -15.24 18.09
C ALA A 225 8.14 -13.94 17.30
N LEU A 226 9.15 -13.47 16.54
CA LEU A 226 9.05 -12.29 15.67
C LEU A 226 8.06 -12.51 14.51
N MET A 227 8.09 -13.66 13.86
CA MET A 227 7.16 -13.99 12.78
C MET A 227 5.72 -14.13 13.25
N LEU A 228 5.49 -14.73 14.44
CA LEU A 228 4.16 -14.81 15.07
C LEU A 228 3.64 -13.41 15.42
N LEU A 229 4.48 -12.57 16.02
CA LEU A 229 4.12 -11.17 16.31
C LEU A 229 3.75 -10.42 15.02
N LEU A 230 4.56 -10.56 13.99
CA LEU A 230 4.38 -9.88 12.71
C LEU A 230 3.11 -10.38 12.00
N GLY A 231 3.00 -11.69 11.78
CA GLY A 231 1.95 -12.29 10.96
C GLY A 231 0.58 -12.36 11.65
N LEU A 232 0.52 -12.62 12.97
CA LEU A 232 -0.77 -12.73 13.66
C LEU A 232 -1.30 -11.39 14.16
N PHE A 233 -0.42 -10.42 14.47
CA PHE A 233 -0.84 -9.16 15.11
C PHE A 233 -0.53 -7.94 14.26
N ILE A 234 0.73 -7.64 13.96
CA ILE A 234 1.14 -6.39 13.32
C ILE A 234 0.47 -6.24 11.95
N VAL A 235 0.68 -7.18 11.04
CA VAL A 235 0.16 -7.10 9.67
C VAL A 235 -1.37 -7.08 9.61
N PRO A 236 -2.12 -8.03 10.19
CA PRO A 236 -3.58 -8.03 10.03
C PRO A 236 -4.26 -6.86 10.75
N ILE A 237 -3.78 -6.45 11.93
CA ILE A 237 -4.37 -5.32 12.66
C ILE A 237 -4.11 -4.00 11.93
N SER A 238 -2.88 -3.76 11.49
CA SER A 238 -2.54 -2.55 10.73
C SER A 238 -3.32 -2.47 9.41
N GLN A 239 -3.43 -3.57 8.68
CA GLN A 239 -4.22 -3.64 7.45
C GLN A 239 -5.71 -3.37 7.69
N ALA A 240 -6.28 -3.91 8.78
CA ALA A 240 -7.65 -3.60 9.18
C ALA A 240 -7.83 -2.11 9.49
N MET A 241 -6.91 -1.50 10.25
CA MET A 241 -6.95 -0.08 10.59
C MET A 241 -6.78 0.82 9.35
N MET A 242 -5.85 0.48 8.45
CA MET A 242 -5.63 1.19 7.19
C MET A 242 -6.80 1.05 6.21
N THR A 243 -7.56 -0.04 6.28
CA THR A 243 -8.77 -0.24 5.48
C THR A 243 -9.97 0.53 6.03
N LEU A 244 -10.05 0.70 7.35
CA LEU A 244 -11.14 1.42 8.02
C LEU A 244 -10.96 2.94 7.97
N GLY A 245 -9.71 3.43 8.06
CA GLY A 245 -9.40 4.86 8.07
C GLY A 245 -10.00 5.66 6.90
N PRO A 246 -9.88 5.18 5.64
CA PRO A 246 -10.44 5.84 4.46
C PRO A 246 -11.97 6.00 4.45
N ARG A 247 -12.68 5.28 5.31
CA ARG A 247 -14.14 5.48 5.48
C ARG A 247 -14.49 6.81 6.14
N TYR A 248 -13.55 7.38 6.87
CA TYR A 248 -13.71 8.60 7.68
C TYR A 248 -12.89 9.78 7.16
N LEU A 249 -12.03 9.57 6.16
CA LEU A 249 -11.12 10.58 5.61
C LEU A 249 -11.24 10.70 4.09
N PRO A 250 -11.05 11.91 3.54
CA PRO A 250 -10.86 12.07 2.10
C PRO A 250 -9.59 11.35 1.61
N ALA A 251 -9.63 10.81 0.40
CA ALA A 251 -8.52 10.07 -0.18
C ALA A 251 -7.16 10.83 -0.18
N PRO A 252 -7.10 12.16 -0.44
CA PRO A 252 -5.84 12.90 -0.37
C PRO A 252 -5.23 12.93 1.04
N GLU A 253 -6.06 13.03 2.09
CA GLU A 253 -5.58 13.02 3.48
C GLU A 253 -5.03 11.66 3.85
N VAL A 254 -5.70 10.56 3.45
CA VAL A 254 -5.22 9.19 3.65
C VAL A 254 -3.89 8.98 2.96
N SER A 255 -3.76 9.42 1.70
CA SER A 255 -2.52 9.26 0.95
C SER A 255 -1.34 10.02 1.55
N LEU A 256 -1.57 11.20 2.16
CA LEU A 256 -0.54 11.93 2.89
C LEU A 256 -0.09 11.18 4.15
N ILE A 257 -1.03 10.67 4.94
CA ILE A 257 -0.72 9.93 6.15
C ILE A 257 0.07 8.66 5.81
N GLN A 258 -0.31 7.96 4.73
CA GLN A 258 0.42 6.78 4.26
C GLN A 258 1.89 7.05 3.88
N ARG A 259 2.25 8.31 3.54
CA ARG A 259 3.67 8.68 3.29
C ARG A 259 4.54 8.63 4.53
N LEU A 260 3.95 8.67 5.73
CA LEU A 260 4.71 8.52 6.98
C LEU A 260 5.43 7.17 7.04
N GLU A 261 4.88 6.12 6.44
CA GLU A 261 5.52 4.80 6.38
C GLU A 261 6.86 4.85 5.63
N ALA A 262 6.91 5.59 4.52
CA ALA A 262 8.14 5.76 3.74
C ALA A 262 9.26 6.51 4.48
N LEU A 263 8.94 7.16 5.59
CA LEU A 263 9.90 7.80 6.47
C LEU A 263 10.19 6.95 7.71
N LEU A 264 9.14 6.39 8.34
CA LEU A 264 9.25 5.67 9.60
C LEU A 264 9.97 4.32 9.44
N ALA A 265 9.68 3.57 8.37
CA ALA A 265 10.27 2.25 8.18
C ALA A 265 11.79 2.32 7.95
N PRO A 266 12.33 3.14 7.02
CA PRO A 266 13.78 3.30 6.89
C PRO A 266 14.44 3.89 8.14
N LEU A 267 13.76 4.80 8.84
CA LEU A 267 14.27 5.40 10.08
C LEU A 267 14.46 4.33 11.16
N LEU A 268 13.50 3.43 11.34
CA LEU A 268 13.60 2.33 12.30
C LEU A 268 14.76 1.38 11.96
N VAL A 269 14.90 1.03 10.69
CA VAL A 269 15.97 0.15 10.21
C VAL A 269 17.35 0.81 10.39
N TRP A 270 17.46 2.11 10.09
CA TRP A 270 18.68 2.86 10.34
C TRP A 270 19.04 2.91 11.83
N LEU A 271 18.08 3.23 12.69
CA LEU A 271 18.33 3.36 14.14
C LEU A 271 18.69 2.03 14.83
N ILE A 272 18.12 0.91 14.37
CA ILE A 272 18.25 -0.39 15.06
C ILE A 272 19.32 -1.27 14.41
N ILE A 273 19.37 -1.33 13.08
CA ILE A 273 20.31 -2.19 12.33
C ILE A 273 21.54 -1.39 11.86
N GLY A 274 21.43 -0.04 11.78
CA GLY A 274 22.49 0.83 11.27
C GLY A 274 22.58 0.85 9.75
N GLU A 275 21.54 0.42 9.01
CA GLU A 275 21.48 0.49 7.55
C GLU A 275 21.34 1.95 7.11
N VAL A 276 22.46 2.55 6.69
CA VAL A 276 22.49 3.96 6.26
C VAL A 276 22.05 4.06 4.80
N PRO A 277 21.00 4.84 4.48
CA PRO A 277 20.64 5.09 3.09
C PRO A 277 21.80 5.76 2.34
N SER A 278 22.01 5.39 1.08
CA SER A 278 23.01 6.06 0.24
C SER A 278 22.67 7.53 0.00
N VAL A 279 23.68 8.34 -0.35
CA VAL A 279 23.46 9.75 -0.69
C VAL A 279 22.50 9.89 -1.87
N ALA A 280 22.59 9.01 -2.86
CA ALA A 280 21.69 8.98 -4.00
C ALA A 280 20.23 8.66 -3.57
N THR A 281 20.04 7.71 -2.64
CA THR A 281 18.74 7.40 -2.06
C THR A 281 18.16 8.59 -1.31
N LEU A 282 18.98 9.31 -0.53
CA LEU A 282 18.52 10.52 0.17
C LEU A 282 18.14 11.63 -0.81
N GLN A 283 18.96 11.89 -1.84
CA GLN A 283 18.69 12.94 -2.83
C GLN A 283 17.46 12.59 -3.69
N GLY A 284 17.43 11.41 -4.30
CA GLY A 284 16.30 10.94 -5.12
C GLY A 284 15.03 10.79 -4.28
N GLY A 285 15.15 10.25 -3.06
CA GLY A 285 14.05 10.09 -2.12
C GLY A 285 13.43 11.40 -1.67
N CYS A 286 14.25 12.39 -1.29
CA CYS A 286 13.77 13.74 -0.96
C CYS A 286 13.03 14.37 -2.14
N LEU A 287 13.60 14.27 -3.35
CA LEU A 287 12.97 14.81 -4.57
C LEU A 287 11.59 14.17 -4.82
N ILE A 288 11.49 12.85 -4.70
CA ILE A 288 10.24 12.08 -4.87
C ILE A 288 9.23 12.46 -3.78
N LEU A 289 9.61 12.39 -2.50
CA LEU A 289 8.69 12.61 -1.39
C LEU A 289 8.16 14.05 -1.35
N ILE A 290 9.04 15.05 -1.54
CA ILE A 290 8.63 16.47 -1.60
C ILE A 290 7.64 16.67 -2.75
N THR A 291 7.92 16.13 -3.93
CA THR A 291 7.02 16.24 -5.08
C THR A 291 5.65 15.65 -4.80
N LEU A 292 5.60 14.45 -4.19
CA LEU A 292 4.34 13.78 -3.84
C LEU A 292 3.57 14.54 -2.76
N ILE A 293 4.25 15.11 -1.76
CA ILE A 293 3.64 15.95 -0.72
C ILE A 293 3.02 17.21 -1.34
N ILE A 294 3.75 17.89 -2.23
CA ILE A 294 3.23 19.07 -2.93
C ILE A 294 1.96 18.72 -3.73
N VAL A 295 1.99 17.65 -4.51
CA VAL A 295 0.82 17.18 -5.28
C VAL A 295 -0.37 16.89 -4.38
N ALA A 296 -0.15 16.23 -3.24
CA ALA A 296 -1.21 15.90 -2.29
C ALA A 296 -1.79 17.16 -1.62
N ILE A 297 -0.97 18.12 -1.22
CA ILE A 297 -1.42 19.40 -0.65
C ILE A 297 -2.26 20.19 -1.68
N LEU A 298 -1.80 20.25 -2.93
CA LEU A 298 -2.55 20.91 -4.00
C LEU A 298 -3.91 20.24 -4.25
N ALA A 299 -3.99 18.91 -4.17
CA ALA A 299 -5.24 18.17 -4.30
C ALA A 299 -6.22 18.49 -3.15
N ILE A 300 -5.74 18.57 -1.90
CA ILE A 300 -6.54 18.95 -0.73
C ILE A 300 -7.08 20.38 -0.88
N ASN A 301 -6.24 21.31 -1.32
CA ASN A 301 -6.62 22.72 -1.47
C ASN A 301 -7.71 22.90 -2.55
N GLU A 302 -7.64 22.15 -3.65
CA GLU A 302 -8.68 22.18 -4.69
C GLU A 302 -10.01 21.61 -4.19
N GLU A 303 -9.98 20.48 -3.48
CA GLU A 303 -11.19 19.90 -2.89
C GLU A 303 -11.83 20.88 -1.91
N THR A 304 -11.02 21.59 -1.13
CA THR A 304 -11.51 22.60 -0.18
C THR A 304 -12.11 23.81 -0.89
N LYS A 305 -11.50 24.31 -1.98
CA LYS A 305 -12.03 25.41 -2.79
C LYS A 305 -13.36 25.03 -3.44
N TRP A 306 -13.44 23.83 -4.03
CA TRP A 306 -14.67 23.33 -4.64
C TRP A 306 -15.81 23.20 -3.63
N ARG A 307 -15.53 22.70 -2.42
CA ARG A 307 -16.52 22.62 -1.33
C ARG A 307 -17.00 24.01 -0.87
N ARG A 308 -16.16 25.04 -0.93
CA ARG A 308 -16.55 26.43 -0.60
C ARG A 308 -17.42 27.07 -1.68
N SER A 309 -17.20 26.72 -2.94
CA SER A 309 -18.00 27.25 -4.06
C SER A 309 -19.42 26.66 -4.15
N LEU A 310 -19.67 25.55 -3.45
CA LEU A 310 -20.99 24.90 -3.36
C LEU A 310 -21.84 25.38 -2.16
N ARG A 311 -21.28 26.24 -1.30
CA ARG A 311 -21.96 26.91 -0.18
C ARG A 311 -22.34 28.32 -0.55
#